data_5898a444c04f9db59377f34c3c2a6bc4
#
_entry.id   5898a444c04f9db59377f34c3c2a6bc4
#
_cell.length_a   1.000
_cell.length_b   1.000
_cell.length_c   1.000
_cell.angle_alpha   90.00
_cell.angle_beta   90.00
_cell.angle_gamma   90.00
#
_symmetry.space_group_name_H-M   'P 1'
#
loop_
_entity.id
_entity.type
_entity.pdbx_description
1 polymer ?
#
loop_
_entity_poly.entity_id
_entity_poly.type
_entity_poly.pdbx_seq_one_letter_code
_entity_poly.pdbx_strand_id
1 'polypeptide(L)'
;MIFANTVAQAAGVARLLADGGIECGLYHPDVLGPARRAALATFAKDELGVLVCSGLGGRGIDVDKVGTVVQYTLATNMIEYMHRVGRTARAGRSGHAINLVNRDSAAEQALIAEVQRCESGDWKFV
;
A
#
# COMPACT_ATOMS: atom_id res chain seq x y z
N MET A 1 -4.78 -2.90 -2.50
CA MET A 1 -4.51 -1.63 -1.75
C MET A 1 -3.47 -0.81 -2.47
N ILE A 2 -3.63 0.49 -2.53
CA ILE A 2 -2.63 1.42 -3.09
C ILE A 2 -2.14 2.34 -1.98
N PHE A 3 -0.83 2.44 -1.80
CA PHE A 3 -0.20 3.28 -0.79
C PHE A 3 0.48 4.50 -1.42
N ALA A 4 0.27 5.65 -0.82
CA ALA A 4 0.97 6.89 -1.11
C ALA A 4 1.53 7.50 0.18
N ASN A 5 2.61 8.27 0.10
CA ASN A 5 3.30 8.77 1.29
C ASN A 5 2.59 9.96 1.92
N THR A 6 1.82 10.72 1.14
CA THR A 6 1.11 11.90 1.62
C THR A 6 -0.38 11.85 1.29
N VAL A 7 -1.17 12.58 2.07
CA VAL A 7 -2.61 12.75 1.81
C VAL A 7 -2.87 13.33 0.42
N ALA A 8 -2.08 14.32 0.01
CA ALA A 8 -2.21 14.94 -1.32
C ALA A 8 -1.96 13.94 -2.45
N GLN A 9 -0.95 13.07 -2.30
CA GLN A 9 -0.68 11.99 -3.27
C GLN A 9 -1.81 10.98 -3.30
N ALA A 10 -2.32 10.55 -2.16
CA ALA A 10 -3.46 9.63 -2.08
C ALA A 10 -4.71 10.22 -2.77
N ALA A 11 -5.01 11.49 -2.54
CA ALA A 11 -6.11 12.19 -3.21
C ALA A 11 -5.90 12.27 -4.72
N GLY A 12 -4.66 12.52 -5.18
CA GLY A 12 -4.30 12.51 -6.59
C GLY A 12 -4.51 11.15 -7.25
N VAL A 13 -4.10 10.07 -6.59
CA VAL A 13 -4.33 8.70 -7.05
C VAL A 13 -5.82 8.39 -7.17
N ALA A 14 -6.61 8.75 -6.16
CA ALA A 14 -8.06 8.55 -6.19
C ALA A 14 -8.71 9.28 -7.38
N ARG A 15 -8.25 10.49 -7.69
CA ARG A 15 -8.73 11.25 -8.84
C ARG A 15 -8.35 10.57 -10.17
N LEU A 16 -7.11 10.11 -10.31
CA LEU A 16 -6.68 9.35 -11.49
C LEU A 16 -7.52 8.10 -11.71
N LEU A 17 -7.83 7.37 -10.65
CA LEU A 17 -8.67 6.18 -10.72
C LEU A 17 -10.10 6.53 -11.13
N ALA A 18 -10.68 7.57 -10.56
CA ALA A 18 -12.01 8.05 -10.90
C ALA A 18 -12.11 8.49 -12.37
N ASP A 19 -11.11 9.22 -12.86
CA ASP A 19 -11.01 9.63 -14.27
C ASP A 19 -10.92 8.42 -15.21
N GLY A 20 -10.32 7.33 -14.76
CA GLY A 20 -10.27 6.05 -15.46
C GLY A 20 -11.50 5.15 -15.26
N GLY A 21 -12.53 5.61 -14.56
CA GLY A 21 -13.74 4.84 -14.29
C GLY A 21 -13.59 3.78 -13.20
N ILE A 22 -12.58 3.87 -12.37
CA ILE A 22 -12.31 2.92 -11.28
C ILE A 22 -12.77 3.55 -9.95
N GLU A 23 -13.75 2.92 -9.32
CA GLU A 23 -14.20 3.30 -8.00
C GLU A 23 -13.19 2.88 -6.93
N CYS A 24 -12.87 3.77 -6.01
CA CYS A 24 -11.99 3.48 -4.88
C CYS A 24 -12.47 4.13 -3.58
N GLY A 25 -12.07 3.55 -2.45
CA GLY A 25 -12.19 4.15 -1.14
C GLY A 25 -10.90 4.89 -0.77
N LEU A 26 -11.03 5.90 0.10
CA LEU A 26 -9.92 6.64 0.67
C LEU A 26 -9.76 6.32 2.16
N TYR A 27 -8.53 6.05 2.57
CA TYR A 27 -8.15 5.78 3.95
C TYR A 27 -6.91 6.59 4.33
N HIS A 28 -7.13 7.78 4.89
CA HIS A 28 -6.07 8.66 5.38
C HIS A 28 -6.58 9.58 6.51
N PRO A 29 -5.68 10.27 7.24
CA PRO A 29 -6.05 11.03 8.43
C PRO A 29 -7.12 12.11 8.22
N ASP A 30 -7.18 12.72 7.05
CA ASP A 30 -8.12 13.82 6.75
C ASP A 30 -9.53 13.32 6.36
N VAL A 31 -9.69 12.02 6.15
CA VAL A 31 -11.03 11.43 5.99
C VAL A 31 -11.65 11.24 7.37
N LEU A 32 -12.89 11.67 7.53
CA LEU A 32 -13.62 11.51 8.80
C LEU A 32 -13.65 10.05 9.26
N GLY A 33 -13.47 9.81 10.56
CA GLY A 33 -13.39 8.48 11.14
C GLY A 33 -14.50 7.52 10.71
N PRO A 34 -15.79 7.91 10.73
CA PRO A 34 -16.87 7.06 10.22
C PRO A 34 -16.72 6.70 8.74
N ALA A 35 -16.33 7.65 7.90
CA ALA A 35 -16.11 7.43 6.47
C ALA A 35 -14.91 6.49 6.21
N ARG A 36 -13.82 6.63 6.97
CA ARG A 36 -12.69 5.71 6.91
C ARG A 36 -13.10 4.28 7.26
N ARG A 37 -13.84 4.11 8.34
CA ARG A 37 -14.32 2.78 8.76
C ARG A 37 -15.24 2.17 7.73
N ALA A 38 -16.13 2.96 7.13
CA ALA A 38 -17.03 2.51 6.08
C ALA A 38 -16.27 2.05 4.84
N ALA A 39 -15.28 2.83 4.36
CA ALA A 39 -14.44 2.47 3.22
C ALA A 39 -13.67 1.17 3.48
N LEU A 40 -13.07 1.04 4.66
CA LEU A 40 -12.34 -0.17 5.05
C LEU A 40 -13.26 -1.39 5.12
N ALA A 41 -14.45 -1.25 5.72
CA ALA A 41 -15.42 -2.34 5.82
C ALA A 41 -15.93 -2.80 4.45
N THR A 42 -16.23 -1.87 3.55
CA THR A 42 -16.66 -2.15 2.18
C THR A 42 -15.55 -2.86 1.39
N PHE A 43 -14.32 -2.41 1.55
CA PHE A 43 -13.15 -3.06 0.95
C PHE A 43 -12.93 -4.48 1.52
N ALA A 44 -13.05 -4.66 2.83
CA ALA A 44 -12.88 -5.96 3.48
C ALA A 44 -13.92 -7.00 3.06
N LYS A 45 -15.10 -6.55 2.65
CA LYS A 45 -16.18 -7.43 2.15
C LYS A 45 -16.10 -7.72 0.65
N ASP A 46 -15.04 -7.30 -0.02
CA ASP A 46 -14.91 -7.38 -1.49
C ASP A 46 -15.99 -6.60 -2.28
N GLU A 47 -16.68 -5.70 -1.64
CA GLU A 47 -17.67 -4.83 -2.31
C GLU A 47 -17.01 -3.61 -2.98
N LEU A 48 -15.76 -3.32 -2.62
CA LEU A 48 -14.94 -2.26 -3.18
C LEU A 48 -13.58 -2.85 -3.57
N GLY A 49 -13.22 -2.76 -4.84
CA GLY A 49 -12.01 -3.40 -5.37
C GLY A 49 -10.70 -2.71 -5.02
N VAL A 50 -10.73 -1.40 -4.72
CA VAL A 50 -9.53 -0.59 -4.49
C VAL A 50 -9.70 0.29 -3.27
N LEU A 51 -8.69 0.25 -2.39
CA LEU A 51 -8.56 1.17 -1.26
C LEU A 51 -7.24 1.93 -1.40
N VAL A 52 -7.30 3.26 -1.41
CA VAL A 52 -6.13 4.15 -1.47
C VAL A 52 -5.82 4.66 -0.07
N CYS A 53 -4.61 4.43 0.39
CA CYS A 53 -4.18 4.67 1.76
C CYS A 53 -3.01 5.66 1.82
N SER A 54 -2.99 6.46 2.88
CA SER A 54 -1.85 7.31 3.25
C SER A 54 -1.78 7.44 4.77
N GLY A 55 -0.56 7.51 5.32
CA GLY A 55 -0.28 7.75 6.73
C GLY A 55 -0.71 6.64 7.69
N LEU A 56 -1.98 6.27 7.68
CA LEU A 56 -2.55 5.23 8.55
C LEU A 56 -2.51 3.83 7.93
N GLY A 57 -2.26 3.76 6.64
CA GLY A 57 -2.59 2.60 5.81
C GLY A 57 -1.71 1.37 6.01
N GLY A 58 -0.54 1.50 6.65
CA GLY A 58 0.35 0.37 6.92
C GLY A 58 0.15 -0.28 8.28
N ARG A 59 -0.61 0.37 9.18
CA ARG A 59 -0.73 -0.04 10.59
C ARG A 59 -2.17 -0.23 11.01
N GLY A 60 -2.45 -1.30 11.74
CA GLY A 60 -3.75 -1.54 12.36
C GLY A 60 -4.90 -1.81 11.39
N ILE A 61 -4.62 -2.02 10.12
CA ILE A 61 -5.61 -2.45 9.15
C ILE A 61 -5.67 -3.98 9.18
N ASP A 62 -6.78 -4.51 9.64
CA ASP A 62 -7.06 -5.94 9.62
C ASP A 62 -7.93 -6.27 8.41
N VAL A 63 -7.27 -6.53 7.28
CA VAL A 63 -7.92 -6.98 6.05
C VAL A 63 -7.18 -8.20 5.54
N ASP A 64 -7.85 -9.34 5.55
CA ASP A 64 -7.23 -10.64 5.33
C ASP A 64 -7.06 -11.06 3.86
N LYS A 65 -7.66 -10.36 2.91
CA LYS A 65 -7.76 -10.82 1.53
C LYS A 65 -7.26 -9.81 0.50
N VAL A 66 -6.14 -9.17 0.79
CA VAL A 66 -5.53 -8.24 -0.17
C VAL A 66 -4.72 -9.03 -1.18
N GLY A 67 -5.16 -9.08 -2.42
CA GLY A 67 -4.47 -9.78 -3.51
C GLY A 67 -3.25 -9.03 -4.00
N THR A 68 -3.33 -7.71 -4.07
CA THR A 68 -2.25 -6.85 -4.59
C THR A 68 -2.07 -5.60 -3.74
N VAL A 69 -0.82 -5.31 -3.41
CA VAL A 69 -0.39 -4.04 -2.83
C VAL A 69 0.37 -3.26 -3.89
N VAL A 70 -0.02 -2.03 -4.13
CA VAL A 70 0.69 -1.11 -5.03
C VAL A 70 1.27 0.02 -4.19
N GLN A 71 2.56 0.25 -4.26
CA GLN A 71 3.19 1.43 -3.73
C GLN A 71 3.31 2.49 -4.83
N TYR A 72 2.35 3.40 -4.88
CA TYR A 72 2.34 4.51 -5.83
C TYR A 72 3.52 5.45 -5.57
N THR A 73 3.79 5.74 -4.31
CA THR A 73 5.06 6.27 -3.85
C THR A 73 5.68 5.26 -2.91
N LEU A 74 6.96 4.99 -3.10
CA LEU A 74 7.67 3.97 -2.35
C LEU A 74 7.76 4.37 -0.87
N ALA A 75 7.65 3.38 0.02
CA ALA A 75 7.92 3.58 1.45
C ALA A 75 9.31 4.20 1.67
N THR A 76 9.47 4.95 2.74
CA THR A 76 10.71 5.67 3.03
C THR A 76 11.76 4.82 3.75
N ASN A 77 11.37 3.66 4.27
CA ASN A 77 12.25 2.72 4.95
C ASN A 77 11.71 1.27 4.86
N MET A 78 12.55 0.31 5.21
CA MET A 78 12.22 -1.11 5.13
C MET A 78 11.07 -1.50 6.07
N ILE A 79 10.98 -0.93 7.26
CA ILE A 79 9.93 -1.25 8.23
C ILE A 79 8.57 -0.87 7.66
N GLU A 80 8.45 0.33 7.12
CA GLU A 80 7.23 0.80 6.46
C GLU A 80 6.91 -0.04 5.22
N TYR A 81 7.91 -0.36 4.41
CA TYR A 81 7.79 -1.26 3.27
C TYR A 81 7.14 -2.59 3.69
N MET A 82 7.68 -3.23 4.70
CA MET A 82 7.19 -4.51 5.22
C MET A 82 5.76 -4.39 5.76
N HIS A 83 5.41 -3.31 6.43
CA HIS A 83 4.04 -3.07 6.91
C HIS A 83 3.04 -2.95 5.76
N ARG A 84 3.42 -2.30 4.66
CA ARG A 84 2.57 -2.14 3.49
C ARG A 84 2.40 -3.46 2.73
N VAL A 85 3.51 -4.10 2.38
CA VAL A 85 3.51 -5.36 1.63
C VAL A 85 2.91 -6.48 2.46
N GLY A 86 3.08 -6.45 3.77
CA GLY A 86 2.48 -7.42 4.71
C GLY A 86 0.95 -7.39 4.76
N ARG A 87 0.28 -6.53 4.00
CA ARG A 87 -1.18 -6.60 3.82
C ARG A 87 -1.61 -7.67 2.83
N THR A 88 -0.71 -8.13 1.99
CA THR A 88 -0.95 -9.23 1.04
C THR A 88 -0.18 -10.50 1.42
N ALA A 89 -0.43 -11.59 0.73
CA ALA A 89 0.24 -12.90 0.92
C ALA A 89 0.19 -13.42 2.37
N ARG A 90 -0.91 -13.17 3.07
CA ARG A 90 -1.11 -13.62 4.46
C ARG A 90 -1.70 -15.03 4.54
N ALA A 91 -1.43 -15.72 5.66
CA ALA A 91 -2.02 -17.02 6.01
C ALA A 91 -1.81 -18.09 4.90
N GLY A 92 -0.62 -18.14 4.31
CA GLY A 92 -0.28 -19.10 3.26
C GLY A 92 -0.87 -18.78 1.88
N ARG A 93 -1.48 -17.61 1.70
CA ARG A 93 -1.98 -17.15 0.39
C ARG A 93 -0.89 -16.47 -0.40
N SER A 94 -0.94 -16.58 -1.72
CA SER A 94 -0.10 -15.80 -2.63
C SER A 94 -0.60 -14.37 -2.75
N GLY A 95 0.31 -13.44 -3.04
CA GLY A 95 -0.04 -12.05 -3.27
C GLY A 95 1.00 -11.37 -4.15
N HIS A 96 0.68 -10.16 -4.59
CA HIS A 96 1.55 -9.36 -5.44
C HIS A 96 1.87 -8.02 -4.78
N ALA A 97 3.13 -7.61 -4.88
CA ALA A 97 3.56 -6.26 -4.54
C ALA A 97 4.10 -5.57 -5.80
N ILE A 98 3.52 -4.42 -6.12
CA ILE A 98 3.93 -3.60 -7.25
C ILE A 98 4.51 -2.30 -6.70
N ASN A 99 5.76 -2.01 -7.03
CA ASN A 99 6.46 -0.83 -6.57
C ASN A 99 6.73 0.13 -7.74
N LEU A 100 6.21 1.35 -7.66
CA LEU A 100 6.61 2.42 -8.56
C LEU A 100 7.84 3.11 -7.96
N VAL A 101 8.95 3.04 -8.67
CA VAL A 101 10.25 3.51 -8.17
C VAL A 101 10.71 4.70 -9.01
N ASN A 102 11.04 5.80 -8.33
CA ASN A 102 11.67 6.93 -8.98
C ASN A 102 13.15 6.62 -9.24
N ARG A 103 13.52 6.50 -10.51
CA ARG A 103 14.89 6.19 -10.92
C ARG A 103 15.91 7.26 -10.54
N ASP A 104 15.47 8.49 -10.33
CA ASP A 104 16.34 9.61 -9.95
C ASP A 104 16.52 9.73 -8.43
N SER A 105 15.80 8.92 -7.65
CA SER A 105 15.92 8.89 -6.19
C SER A 105 16.93 7.83 -5.74
N ALA A 106 18.08 8.26 -5.24
CA ALA A 106 19.09 7.38 -4.66
C ALA A 106 18.55 6.59 -3.46
N ALA A 107 17.70 7.21 -2.64
CA ALA A 107 17.07 6.56 -1.48
C ALA A 107 16.11 5.44 -1.90
N GLU A 108 15.29 5.65 -2.91
CA GLU A 108 14.39 4.62 -3.42
C GLU A 108 15.15 3.47 -4.09
N GLN A 109 16.19 3.77 -4.86
CA GLN A 109 17.06 2.75 -5.45
C GLN A 109 17.74 1.89 -4.37
N ALA A 110 18.22 2.50 -3.29
CA ALA A 110 18.83 1.79 -2.17
C ALA A 110 17.82 0.87 -1.47
N LEU A 111 16.59 1.35 -1.23
CA LEU A 111 15.54 0.55 -0.61
C LEU A 111 15.16 -0.66 -1.47
N ILE A 112 14.98 -0.47 -2.78
CA ILE A 112 14.65 -1.57 -3.69
C ILE A 112 15.78 -2.59 -3.77
N ALA A 113 17.03 -2.16 -3.79
CA ALA A 113 18.17 -3.09 -3.73
C ALA A 113 18.18 -3.91 -2.45
N GLU A 114 17.80 -3.32 -1.33
CA GLU A 114 17.65 -4.02 -0.05
C GLU A 114 16.49 -5.04 -0.09
N VAL A 115 15.34 -4.66 -0.64
CA VAL A 115 14.20 -5.56 -0.85
C VAL A 115 14.60 -6.77 -1.70
N GLN A 116 15.28 -6.55 -2.82
CA GLN A 116 15.74 -7.62 -3.71
C GLN A 116 16.69 -8.60 -3.01
N ARG A 117 17.58 -8.08 -2.16
CA ARG A 117 18.45 -8.95 -1.33
C ARG A 117 17.64 -9.79 -0.35
N CYS A 118 16.58 -9.25 0.24
CA CYS A 118 15.68 -10.01 1.11
C CYS A 118 15.00 -11.15 0.35
N GLU A 119 14.51 -10.87 -0.84
CA GLU A 119 13.79 -11.84 -1.67
C GLU A 119 14.69 -12.95 -2.19
N SER A 120 15.96 -12.66 -2.46
CA SER A 120 16.96 -13.67 -2.89
C SER A 120 17.41 -14.60 -1.78
N GLY A 121 17.01 -14.36 -0.54
CA GLY A 121 17.41 -15.16 0.62
C GLY A 121 18.82 -14.85 1.15
N ASP A 122 19.44 -13.79 0.65
CA ASP A 122 20.77 -13.34 1.10
C ASP A 122 20.72 -12.61 2.46
N TRP A 123 19.56 -12.60 3.09
CA TRP A 123 19.37 -12.00 4.40
C TRP A 123 19.76 -12.96 5.53
N LYS A 124 20.77 -12.55 6.25
CA LYS A 124 20.99 -13.07 7.59
C LYS A 124 20.53 -12.01 8.57
N PHE A 125 19.44 -12.26 9.27
CA PHE A 125 19.15 -11.50 10.49
C PHE A 125 20.28 -11.77 11.48
N VAL A 126 20.97 -10.73 11.80
CA VAL A 126 21.98 -10.78 12.87
C VAL A 126 21.34 -10.31 14.16
#